data_30cb8487fc6ca53b4803aeb701f632e5
#
_entry.id   30cb8487fc6ca53b4803aeb701f632e5
#
_cell.length_a   1.000
_cell.length_b   1.000
_cell.length_c   1.000
_cell.angle_alpha   90.00
_cell.angle_beta   90.00
_cell.angle_gamma   90.00
#
_symmetry.space_group_name_H-M   'P 1'
#
loop_
_entity.id
_entity.type
_entity.pdbx_description
1 polymer ?
#
loop_
_entity_poly.entity_id
_entity_poly.type
_entity_poly.pdbx_seq_one_letter_code
_entity_poly.pdbx_strand_id
1 'polypeptide(L)'
;MDEHCYVYATLPATPGQESAAPLGLIAHMDTADDASGENVRPQIHENYDGEAVTLPATGTVLDPKVFPFLREMKGQTLITTDGSTLLGADDKAGVAEIMTALERIIAENRPHGKLCIGFTPDEEIGEGASLFDVEGFGAAYAYTVDGEDVGEISYENFNAAAAVVTVHGFSVHPGSAKNSMINAQNVAMEFHAALPAFSRPEHTEGREGFFHLTSMQGDVTTAHLGYIVRDHDAAKFAARKAQMQHIAACLNDRYGAGTVELDIKDSYYNMLEKIQPHFHLVENARKAIRAAGLEPIETPVRGGTDGATLSYMGLPCPN
;
A
#
# COMPACT_ATOMS: atom_id res chain seq x y z
N MET A 1 17.15 13.86 -12.14
CA MET A 1 16.87 13.70 -10.70
C MET A 1 16.72 15.09 -10.12
N ASP A 2 15.66 15.31 -9.40
CA ASP A 2 15.38 16.60 -8.74
C ASP A 2 15.94 16.65 -7.29
N GLU A 3 15.63 17.72 -6.55
CA GLU A 3 16.08 17.93 -5.18
C GLU A 3 15.42 16.99 -4.14
N HIS A 4 14.34 16.34 -4.53
CA HIS A 4 13.59 15.38 -3.72
C HIS A 4 13.88 13.91 -4.10
N CYS A 5 14.90 13.69 -4.92
CA CYS A 5 15.32 12.38 -5.43
C CYS A 5 14.38 11.71 -6.45
N TYR A 6 13.36 12.38 -6.97
CA TYR A 6 12.62 11.86 -8.10
C TYR A 6 13.48 11.85 -9.38
N VAL A 7 13.37 10.78 -10.16
CA VAL A 7 14.05 10.69 -11.45
C VAL A 7 13.02 10.76 -12.57
N TYR A 8 13.15 11.76 -13.42
CA TYR A 8 12.30 11.93 -14.59
C TYR A 8 13.08 11.76 -15.87
N ALA A 9 12.51 11.05 -16.84
CA ALA A 9 13.04 10.93 -18.20
C ALA A 9 11.91 10.91 -19.22
N THR A 10 12.24 11.22 -20.47
CA THR A 10 11.29 11.22 -21.57
C THR A 10 11.90 10.58 -22.80
N LEU A 11 11.18 9.65 -23.41
CA LEU A 11 11.44 9.15 -24.74
C LEU A 11 10.46 9.82 -25.70
N PRO A 12 10.92 10.71 -26.63
CA PRO A 12 10.07 11.40 -27.57
C PRO A 12 9.29 10.43 -28.47
N ALA A 13 8.11 10.83 -28.91
CA ALA A 13 7.33 10.06 -29.88
C ALA A 13 8.12 9.80 -31.16
N THR A 14 7.95 8.62 -31.76
CA THR A 14 8.47 8.33 -33.09
C THR A 14 7.70 9.13 -34.16
N PRO A 15 8.32 9.43 -35.32
CA PRO A 15 7.67 10.17 -36.39
C PRO A 15 6.32 9.58 -36.78
N GLY A 16 5.27 10.44 -36.79
CA GLY A 16 3.89 10.05 -37.07
C GLY A 16 3.09 9.55 -35.85
N GLN A 17 3.67 9.51 -34.67
CA GLN A 17 2.99 9.11 -33.42
C GLN A 17 2.87 10.28 -32.42
N GLU A 18 3.15 11.50 -32.82
CA GLU A 18 3.18 12.71 -31.96
C GLU A 18 1.79 13.07 -31.42
N SER A 19 0.73 12.60 -32.07
CA SER A 19 -0.66 12.84 -31.63
C SER A 19 -1.15 11.84 -30.59
N ALA A 20 -0.38 10.77 -30.32
CA ALA A 20 -0.74 9.81 -29.27
C ALA A 20 -0.61 10.48 -27.89
N ALA A 21 -1.56 10.17 -27.00
CA ALA A 21 -1.49 10.68 -25.63
C ALA A 21 -0.21 10.21 -24.95
N PRO A 22 0.56 11.09 -24.28
CA PRO A 22 1.76 10.70 -23.57
C PRO A 22 1.44 9.71 -22.45
N LEU A 23 2.21 8.62 -22.38
CA LEU A 23 2.07 7.55 -21.38
C LEU A 23 3.20 7.59 -20.37
N GLY A 24 2.86 7.57 -19.10
CA GLY A 24 3.78 7.44 -17.98
C GLY A 24 4.01 5.98 -17.59
N LEU A 25 5.24 5.65 -17.22
CA LEU A 25 5.62 4.41 -16.57
C LEU A 25 6.38 4.79 -15.30
N ILE A 26 5.94 4.29 -14.16
CA ILE A 26 6.44 4.70 -12.85
C ILE A 26 6.76 3.45 -12.03
N ALA A 27 7.85 3.50 -11.26
CA ALA A 27 8.26 2.48 -10.30
C ALA A 27 8.97 3.15 -9.13
N HIS A 28 8.95 2.55 -7.93
CA HIS A 28 9.69 3.12 -6.80
C HIS A 28 11.09 2.53 -6.64
N MET A 29 11.98 3.30 -6.02
CA MET A 29 13.41 2.96 -5.89
C MET A 29 13.79 2.51 -4.49
N ASP A 30 13.03 2.91 -3.49
CA ASP A 30 13.25 2.52 -2.10
C ASP A 30 12.86 1.08 -1.82
N THR A 31 13.10 0.63 -0.61
CA THR A 31 12.72 -0.69 -0.10
C THR A 31 12.23 -0.52 1.33
N ALA A 32 11.32 -1.39 1.75
CA ALA A 32 10.80 -1.41 3.11
C ALA A 32 11.93 -1.39 4.16
N ASP A 33 11.70 -0.71 5.27
CA ASP A 33 12.68 -0.53 6.35
C ASP A 33 12.66 -1.65 7.42
N ASP A 34 11.83 -2.68 7.21
CA ASP A 34 11.71 -3.84 8.12
C ASP A 34 13.01 -4.64 8.27
N ALA A 35 13.87 -4.61 7.24
CA ALA A 35 15.20 -5.20 7.27
C ALA A 35 16.16 -4.42 6.37
N SER A 36 17.48 -4.61 6.61
CA SER A 36 18.51 -3.92 5.81
C SER A 36 18.41 -4.25 4.33
N GLY A 37 18.50 -3.23 3.47
CA GLY A 37 18.72 -3.35 2.02
C GLY A 37 20.18 -3.18 1.62
N GLU A 38 21.14 -3.16 2.55
CA GLU A 38 22.55 -2.88 2.29
C GLU A 38 23.35 -4.16 1.99
N ASN A 39 24.12 -4.16 0.91
CA ASN A 39 24.96 -5.29 0.47
C ASN A 39 24.17 -6.55 0.16
N VAL A 40 23.07 -6.43 -0.56
CA VAL A 40 22.21 -7.56 -0.96
C VAL A 40 23.00 -8.63 -1.71
N ARG A 41 22.82 -9.90 -1.30
CA ARG A 41 23.48 -11.06 -1.89
C ARG A 41 22.45 -12.03 -2.45
N PRO A 42 22.05 -11.86 -3.73
CA PRO A 42 21.08 -12.73 -4.36
C PRO A 42 21.55 -14.18 -4.44
N GLN A 43 20.65 -15.12 -4.17
CA GLN A 43 20.85 -16.55 -4.35
C GLN A 43 19.93 -17.02 -5.46
N ILE A 44 20.48 -17.65 -6.48
CA ILE A 44 19.73 -18.09 -7.67
C ILE A 44 19.53 -19.61 -7.57
N HIS A 45 18.26 -20.03 -7.52
CA HIS A 45 17.86 -21.45 -7.46
C HIS A 45 17.23 -21.81 -8.82
N GLU A 46 18.08 -22.24 -9.78
CA GLU A 46 17.61 -22.66 -11.09
C GLU A 46 16.79 -23.95 -10.99
N ASN A 47 15.71 -24.03 -11.77
CA ASN A 47 14.82 -25.18 -11.80
C ASN A 47 14.37 -25.62 -10.40
N TYR A 48 13.88 -24.64 -9.62
CA TYR A 48 13.48 -24.83 -8.23
C TYR A 48 12.55 -26.04 -8.07
N ASP A 49 12.82 -26.87 -7.09
CA ASP A 49 12.13 -28.16 -6.89
C ASP A 49 10.81 -28.06 -6.12
N GLY A 50 10.48 -26.89 -5.56
CA GLY A 50 9.27 -26.64 -4.76
C GLY A 50 9.43 -27.05 -3.28
N GLU A 51 10.63 -27.37 -2.84
CA GLU A 51 10.94 -27.76 -1.47
C GLU A 51 11.47 -26.58 -0.63
N ALA A 52 11.71 -26.83 0.66
CA ALA A 52 12.20 -25.78 1.56
C ALA A 52 13.62 -25.30 1.20
N VAL A 53 13.81 -23.97 1.18
CA VAL A 53 15.10 -23.32 0.93
C VAL A 53 15.66 -22.77 2.23
N THR A 54 16.90 -23.13 2.55
CA THR A 54 17.61 -22.57 3.70
C THR A 54 18.50 -21.40 3.23
N LEU A 55 18.29 -20.22 3.83
CA LEU A 55 19.08 -19.03 3.54
C LEU A 55 20.44 -19.11 4.26
N PRO A 56 21.58 -19.03 3.54
CA PRO A 56 22.86 -19.47 4.07
C PRO A 56 23.45 -18.59 5.19
N ALA A 57 23.14 -17.30 5.23
CA ALA A 57 23.71 -16.40 6.23
C ALA A 57 23.03 -16.49 7.60
N THR A 58 21.72 -16.78 7.63
CA THR A 58 20.93 -16.76 8.88
C THR A 58 20.41 -18.14 9.29
N GLY A 59 20.42 -19.11 8.36
CA GLY A 59 19.78 -20.41 8.57
C GLY A 59 18.23 -20.33 8.55
N THR A 60 17.66 -19.19 8.17
CA THR A 60 16.22 -19.03 7.98
C THR A 60 15.74 -19.99 6.90
N VAL A 61 14.62 -20.66 7.13
CA VAL A 61 14.04 -21.62 6.21
C VAL A 61 12.78 -21.05 5.58
N LEU A 62 12.77 -20.93 4.25
CA LEU A 62 11.59 -20.66 3.46
C LEU A 62 10.86 -22.00 3.23
N ASP A 63 9.90 -22.31 4.07
CA ASP A 63 9.18 -23.61 4.03
C ASP A 63 7.86 -23.45 3.26
N PRO A 64 7.61 -24.26 2.21
CA PRO A 64 6.35 -24.26 1.47
C PRO A 64 5.10 -24.60 2.32
N LYS A 65 5.27 -25.06 3.54
CA LYS A 65 4.16 -25.19 4.50
C LYS A 65 3.74 -23.86 5.10
N VAL A 66 4.68 -22.91 5.22
CA VAL A 66 4.45 -21.55 5.71
C VAL A 66 4.12 -20.64 4.55
N PHE A 67 4.81 -20.81 3.41
CA PHE A 67 4.68 -20.02 2.19
C PHE A 67 4.19 -20.93 1.04
N PRO A 68 2.88 -21.23 0.94
CA PRO A 68 2.35 -22.21 -0.01
C PRO A 68 2.64 -21.89 -1.48
N PHE A 69 2.73 -20.60 -1.86
CA PHE A 69 3.03 -20.15 -3.22
C PHE A 69 4.37 -20.70 -3.75
N LEU A 70 5.33 -21.00 -2.87
CA LEU A 70 6.61 -21.60 -3.27
C LEU A 70 6.45 -22.91 -4.04
N ARG A 71 5.37 -23.69 -3.79
CA ARG A 71 5.08 -24.91 -4.53
C ARG A 71 4.72 -24.65 -5.99
N GLU A 72 4.12 -23.49 -6.24
CA GLU A 72 3.70 -23.06 -7.58
C GLU A 72 4.90 -22.60 -8.42
N MET A 73 6.01 -22.24 -7.76
CA MET A 73 7.26 -21.84 -8.39
C MET A 73 8.11 -23.02 -8.86
N LYS A 74 7.66 -24.26 -8.66
CA LYS A 74 8.39 -25.46 -9.08
C LYS A 74 8.71 -25.45 -10.58
N GLY A 75 9.98 -25.69 -10.91
CA GLY A 75 10.49 -25.67 -12.28
C GLY A 75 10.87 -24.28 -12.80
N GLN A 76 10.60 -23.22 -12.00
CA GLN A 76 11.02 -21.86 -12.31
C GLN A 76 12.40 -21.56 -11.67
N THR A 77 12.97 -20.41 -11.99
CA THR A 77 14.13 -19.89 -11.27
C THR A 77 13.65 -19.03 -10.12
N LEU A 78 13.92 -19.47 -8.89
CA LEU A 78 13.64 -18.72 -7.67
C LEU A 78 14.87 -17.89 -7.31
N ILE A 79 14.68 -16.60 -6.99
CA ILE A 79 15.73 -15.73 -6.49
C ILE A 79 15.40 -15.34 -5.04
N THR A 80 16.34 -15.58 -4.13
CA THR A 80 16.24 -15.17 -2.73
C THR A 80 17.45 -14.33 -2.33
N THR A 81 17.50 -13.83 -1.10
CA THR A 81 18.75 -13.35 -0.49
C THR A 81 19.44 -14.47 0.27
N ASP A 82 20.61 -14.15 0.83
CA ASP A 82 21.28 -15.04 1.80
C ASP A 82 20.60 -15.04 3.18
N GLY A 83 19.57 -14.23 3.39
CA GLY A 83 18.81 -14.07 4.64
C GLY A 83 19.28 -12.91 5.52
N SER A 84 20.36 -12.22 5.15
CA SER A 84 20.88 -11.08 5.93
C SER A 84 20.23 -9.75 5.56
N THR A 85 19.54 -9.68 4.41
CA THR A 85 18.91 -8.47 3.87
C THR A 85 17.55 -8.76 3.23
N LEU A 86 16.81 -7.70 2.91
CA LEU A 86 15.74 -7.77 1.91
C LEU A 86 16.32 -8.12 0.53
N LEU A 87 15.50 -8.65 -0.37
CA LEU A 87 15.88 -8.83 -1.78
C LEU A 87 15.78 -7.50 -2.54
N GLY A 88 14.75 -6.72 -2.28
CA GLY A 88 14.47 -5.45 -2.96
C GLY A 88 13.90 -5.63 -4.36
N ALA A 89 13.24 -6.78 -4.64
CA ALA A 89 12.50 -6.97 -5.88
C ALA A 89 11.34 -5.98 -5.99
N ASP A 90 10.71 -5.69 -4.89
CA ASP A 90 9.79 -4.60 -4.67
C ASP A 90 10.59 -3.31 -4.38
N ASP A 91 10.58 -2.28 -5.26
CA ASP A 91 10.04 -2.36 -6.64
C ASP A 91 11.16 -2.16 -7.70
N LYS A 92 12.38 -2.63 -7.41
CA LYS A 92 13.46 -2.59 -8.43
C LYS A 92 13.19 -3.52 -9.61
N ALA A 93 12.24 -4.47 -9.48
CA ALA A 93 11.74 -5.25 -10.60
C ALA A 93 11.04 -4.34 -11.61
N GLY A 94 10.11 -3.50 -11.18
CA GLY A 94 9.44 -2.52 -12.04
C GLY A 94 10.41 -1.54 -12.70
N VAL A 95 11.42 -1.07 -11.95
CA VAL A 95 12.50 -0.26 -12.54
C VAL A 95 13.21 -1.01 -13.67
N ALA A 96 13.57 -2.27 -13.45
CA ALA A 96 14.27 -3.10 -14.45
C ALA A 96 13.36 -3.41 -15.66
N GLU A 97 12.09 -3.66 -15.43
CA GLU A 97 11.09 -3.92 -16.48
C GLU A 97 10.88 -2.70 -17.38
N ILE A 98 10.69 -1.51 -16.79
CA ILE A 98 10.57 -0.25 -17.52
C ILE A 98 11.82 -0.01 -18.38
N MET A 99 13.02 -0.11 -17.78
CA MET A 99 14.28 0.14 -18.50
C MET A 99 14.51 -0.88 -19.62
N THR A 100 14.20 -2.16 -19.39
CA THR A 100 14.32 -3.21 -20.42
C THR A 100 13.29 -2.99 -21.55
N ALA A 101 12.07 -2.59 -21.24
CA ALA A 101 11.07 -2.26 -22.24
C ALA A 101 11.51 -1.09 -23.14
N LEU A 102 12.08 -0.03 -22.54
CA LEU A 102 12.62 1.12 -23.30
C LEU A 102 13.79 0.71 -24.18
N GLU A 103 14.74 -0.08 -23.66
CA GLU A 103 15.86 -0.60 -24.44
C GLU A 103 15.37 -1.36 -25.69
N ARG A 104 14.40 -2.25 -25.51
CA ARG A 104 13.82 -3.03 -26.62
C ARG A 104 13.07 -2.16 -27.60
N ILE A 105 12.26 -1.20 -27.14
CA ILE A 105 11.52 -0.27 -28.01
C ILE A 105 12.48 0.49 -28.93
N ILE A 106 13.60 0.98 -28.37
CA ILE A 106 14.63 1.73 -29.11
C ILE A 106 15.38 0.80 -30.08
N ALA A 107 15.86 -0.35 -29.60
CA ALA A 107 16.65 -1.27 -30.42
C ALA A 107 15.86 -1.87 -31.60
N GLU A 108 14.58 -2.12 -31.40
CA GLU A 108 13.68 -2.70 -32.42
C GLU A 108 13.00 -1.61 -33.29
N ASN A 109 13.27 -0.34 -33.04
CA ASN A 109 12.64 0.80 -33.73
C ASN A 109 11.11 0.70 -33.75
N ARG A 110 10.50 0.32 -32.62
CA ARG A 110 9.03 0.17 -32.50
C ARG A 110 8.36 1.55 -32.54
N PRO A 111 7.29 1.74 -33.35
CA PRO A 111 6.50 2.97 -33.29
C PRO A 111 5.88 3.15 -31.91
N HIS A 112 6.01 4.33 -31.32
CA HIS A 112 5.44 4.68 -30.02
C HIS A 112 5.13 6.18 -29.90
N GLY A 113 4.13 6.53 -29.09
CA GLY A 113 3.89 7.89 -28.62
C GLY A 113 4.99 8.33 -27.62
N LYS A 114 4.86 9.56 -27.10
CA LYS A 114 5.74 10.05 -26.04
C LYS A 114 5.62 9.13 -24.82
N LEU A 115 6.76 8.61 -24.30
CA LEU A 115 6.82 7.89 -23.05
C LEU A 115 7.49 8.78 -21.99
N CYS A 116 6.85 8.90 -20.84
CA CYS A 116 7.35 9.60 -19.67
C CYS A 116 7.72 8.56 -18.62
N ILE A 117 8.92 8.63 -18.07
CA ILE A 117 9.45 7.69 -17.09
C ILE A 117 9.64 8.42 -15.78
N GLY A 118 9.10 7.89 -14.70
CA GLY A 118 9.26 8.40 -13.34
C GLY A 118 9.76 7.31 -12.42
N PHE A 119 10.77 7.60 -11.61
CA PHE A 119 11.12 6.75 -10.49
C PHE A 119 10.97 7.53 -9.20
N THR A 120 10.20 6.96 -8.27
CA THR A 120 9.81 7.61 -7.00
C THR A 120 10.67 7.12 -5.84
N PRO A 121 11.01 7.98 -4.88
CA PRO A 121 11.51 7.58 -3.57
C PRO A 121 10.33 7.36 -2.60
N ASP A 122 10.58 6.77 -1.43
CA ASP A 122 9.72 6.82 -0.23
C ASP A 122 8.31 6.23 -0.40
N GLU A 123 8.08 5.31 -1.38
CA GLU A 123 6.79 4.62 -1.54
C GLU A 123 6.46 3.79 -0.31
N GLU A 124 7.42 3.04 0.20
CA GLU A 124 7.30 2.09 1.30
C GLU A 124 6.94 2.76 2.65
N ILE A 125 7.07 4.07 2.75
CA ILE A 125 6.60 4.87 3.88
C ILE A 125 5.34 5.69 3.56
N GLY A 126 4.75 5.48 2.36
CA GLY A 126 3.51 6.11 1.91
C GLY A 126 3.66 7.56 1.43
N GLU A 127 4.88 8.00 1.13
CA GLU A 127 5.19 9.37 0.69
C GLU A 127 5.68 9.43 -0.77
N GLY A 128 5.70 8.29 -1.48
CA GLY A 128 6.29 8.16 -2.80
C GLY A 128 5.79 9.15 -3.84
N ALA A 129 4.49 9.43 -3.87
CA ALA A 129 3.91 10.38 -4.82
C ALA A 129 3.73 11.81 -4.25
N SER A 130 4.05 12.06 -2.98
CA SER A 130 3.68 13.31 -2.27
C SER A 130 4.23 14.57 -2.94
N LEU A 131 5.43 14.52 -3.50
CA LEU A 131 6.12 15.64 -4.13
C LEU A 131 6.35 15.41 -5.63
N PHE A 132 5.64 14.45 -6.24
CA PHE A 132 5.78 14.14 -7.65
C PHE A 132 5.30 15.31 -8.53
N ASP A 133 6.14 15.78 -9.43
CA ASP A 133 5.80 16.85 -10.38
C ASP A 133 4.95 16.33 -11.55
N VAL A 134 3.66 16.17 -11.31
CA VAL A 134 2.69 15.68 -12.32
C VAL A 134 2.67 16.56 -13.57
N GLU A 135 2.76 17.88 -13.42
CA GLU A 135 2.75 18.82 -14.55
C GLU A 135 4.02 18.71 -15.37
N GLY A 136 5.20 18.74 -14.74
CA GLY A 136 6.50 18.61 -15.40
C GLY A 136 6.73 17.20 -15.98
N PHE A 137 6.16 16.17 -15.37
CA PHE A 137 6.17 14.81 -15.91
C PHE A 137 5.47 14.71 -17.27
N GLY A 138 4.36 15.42 -17.43
CA GLY A 138 3.72 15.68 -18.72
C GLY A 138 3.15 14.43 -19.40
N ALA A 139 2.75 13.42 -18.64
CA ALA A 139 1.98 12.28 -19.10
C ALA A 139 0.47 12.59 -19.00
N ALA A 140 -0.33 12.07 -19.92
CA ALA A 140 -1.79 12.13 -19.84
C ALA A 140 -2.37 11.04 -18.95
N TYR A 141 -1.68 9.91 -18.89
CA TYR A 141 -2.00 8.72 -18.11
C TYR A 141 -0.70 8.03 -17.69
N ALA A 142 -0.75 7.24 -16.64
CA ALA A 142 0.40 6.43 -16.26
C ALA A 142 -0.02 5.03 -15.77
N TYR A 143 0.97 4.16 -15.58
CA TYR A 143 0.90 2.94 -14.80
C TYR A 143 2.05 2.97 -13.79
N THR A 144 1.79 2.63 -12.54
CA THR A 144 2.83 2.14 -11.63
C THR A 144 3.09 0.67 -11.95
N VAL A 145 4.37 0.30 -12.07
CA VAL A 145 4.78 -1.08 -12.38
C VAL A 145 5.30 -1.70 -11.09
N ASP A 146 4.36 -2.04 -10.23
CA ASP A 146 4.57 -2.41 -8.83
C ASP A 146 3.50 -3.43 -8.42
N GLY A 147 3.56 -4.62 -9.03
CA GLY A 147 2.61 -5.71 -8.83
C GLY A 147 3.22 -6.89 -8.10
N GLU A 148 2.37 -7.75 -7.48
CA GLU A 148 2.80 -8.98 -6.81
C GLU A 148 2.89 -10.16 -7.81
N ASP A 149 1.81 -10.41 -8.56
CA ASP A 149 1.70 -11.54 -9.47
C ASP A 149 1.88 -11.13 -10.94
N VAL A 150 2.49 -12.02 -11.73
CA VAL A 150 2.68 -11.79 -13.18
C VAL A 150 1.32 -11.73 -13.90
N GLY A 151 1.02 -10.58 -14.50
CA GLY A 151 -0.26 -10.33 -15.17
C GLY A 151 -1.30 -9.66 -14.27
N GLU A 152 -0.92 -9.20 -13.11
CA GLU A 152 -1.79 -8.44 -12.23
C GLU A 152 -2.05 -7.04 -12.77
N ILE A 153 -3.26 -6.54 -12.55
CA ILE A 153 -3.64 -5.14 -12.69
C ILE A 153 -4.56 -4.75 -11.55
N SER A 154 -4.22 -3.68 -10.86
CA SER A 154 -4.99 -3.12 -9.76
C SER A 154 -5.42 -1.70 -10.08
N TYR A 155 -6.71 -1.44 -9.97
CA TYR A 155 -7.34 -0.13 -10.20
C TYR A 155 -8.31 0.25 -9.07
N GLU A 156 -8.25 -0.52 -7.98
CA GLU A 156 -8.96 -0.29 -6.73
C GLU A 156 -8.00 -0.46 -5.55
N ASN A 157 -8.10 0.40 -4.57
CA ASN A 157 -7.38 0.30 -3.31
C ASN A 157 -8.29 0.72 -2.16
N PHE A 158 -7.85 0.57 -0.92
CA PHE A 158 -8.61 1.04 0.23
C PHE A 158 -8.74 2.57 0.24
N ASN A 159 -9.88 3.07 0.79
CA ASN A 159 -9.90 4.35 1.47
C ASN A 159 -9.29 4.15 2.86
N ALA A 160 -8.53 5.10 3.34
CA ALA A 160 -7.70 4.98 4.53
C ALA A 160 -7.78 6.19 5.45
N ALA A 161 -7.85 5.92 6.74
CA ALA A 161 -7.67 6.92 7.79
C ALA A 161 -6.83 6.36 8.94
N ALA A 162 -6.06 7.24 9.56
CA ALA A 162 -5.51 7.02 10.90
C ALA A 162 -6.48 7.62 11.93
N ALA A 163 -6.65 6.94 13.07
CA ALA A 163 -7.44 7.47 14.17
C ALA A 163 -6.68 7.33 15.47
N VAL A 164 -6.67 8.40 16.27
CA VAL A 164 -6.09 8.42 17.60
C VAL A 164 -7.20 8.67 18.61
N VAL A 165 -7.34 7.77 19.57
CA VAL A 165 -8.23 7.92 20.71
C VAL A 165 -7.39 8.28 21.92
N THR A 166 -7.67 9.42 22.53
CA THR A 166 -7.06 9.83 23.80
C THR A 166 -8.12 9.80 24.89
N VAL A 167 -7.84 9.08 25.96
CA VAL A 167 -8.75 8.98 27.11
C VAL A 167 -8.13 9.69 28.30
N HIS A 168 -8.88 10.62 28.89
CA HIS A 168 -8.52 11.37 30.10
C HIS A 168 -9.23 10.76 31.29
N GLY A 169 -8.48 10.21 32.22
CA GLY A 169 -8.97 9.64 33.45
C GLY A 169 -8.87 10.62 34.64
N PHE A 170 -9.44 10.20 35.75
CA PHE A 170 -9.31 10.88 37.03
C PHE A 170 -8.89 9.89 38.10
N SER A 171 -7.67 10.02 38.58
CA SER A 171 -7.08 9.10 39.56
C SER A 171 -7.32 9.60 40.99
N VAL A 172 -7.73 8.68 41.86
CA VAL A 172 -7.82 8.85 43.31
C VAL A 172 -7.30 7.58 43.98
N HIS A 173 -7.10 7.63 45.32
CA HIS A 173 -6.68 6.45 46.07
C HIS A 173 -7.69 5.29 45.88
N PRO A 174 -7.26 4.08 45.48
CA PRO A 174 -8.17 2.97 45.16
C PRO A 174 -9.17 2.62 46.27
N GLY A 175 -8.76 2.74 47.52
CA GLY A 175 -9.63 2.46 48.68
C GLY A 175 -10.82 3.43 48.85
N SER A 176 -10.77 4.60 48.19
CA SER A 176 -11.83 5.63 48.22
C SER A 176 -12.35 5.99 46.81
N ALA A 177 -12.10 5.14 45.83
CA ALA A 177 -12.36 5.42 44.41
C ALA A 177 -13.83 5.28 43.99
N LYS A 178 -14.69 4.74 44.84
CA LYS A 178 -16.11 4.49 44.48
C LYS A 178 -16.79 5.79 44.04
N ASN A 179 -17.36 5.78 42.84
CA ASN A 179 -18.09 6.88 42.18
C ASN A 179 -17.24 8.17 41.96
N SER A 180 -15.89 8.07 42.03
CA SER A 180 -15.01 9.23 41.81
C SER A 180 -13.88 8.94 40.84
N MET A 181 -13.33 7.73 40.80
CA MET A 181 -12.25 7.39 39.87
C MET A 181 -12.80 7.14 38.45
N ILE A 182 -12.12 7.69 37.47
CA ILE A 182 -12.25 7.31 36.06
C ILE A 182 -10.89 6.76 35.65
N ASN A 183 -10.81 5.43 35.44
CA ASN A 183 -9.58 4.80 34.98
C ASN A 183 -9.53 4.85 33.46
N ALA A 184 -8.56 5.61 32.92
CA ALA A 184 -8.43 5.81 31.49
C ALA A 184 -8.22 4.51 30.73
N GLN A 185 -7.47 3.53 31.27
CA GLN A 185 -7.26 2.23 30.61
C GLN A 185 -8.57 1.45 30.49
N ASN A 186 -9.43 1.49 31.51
CA ASN A 186 -10.72 0.80 31.47
C ASN A 186 -11.63 1.40 30.38
N VAL A 187 -11.69 2.73 30.29
CA VAL A 187 -12.48 3.42 29.26
C VAL A 187 -11.90 3.16 27.86
N ALA A 188 -10.57 3.11 27.72
CA ALA A 188 -9.92 2.74 26.47
C ALA A 188 -10.27 1.31 26.01
N MET A 189 -10.30 0.35 26.95
CA MET A 189 -10.76 -1.02 26.67
C MET A 189 -12.26 -1.08 26.30
N GLU A 190 -13.10 -0.27 26.94
CA GLU A 190 -14.52 -0.15 26.56
C GLU A 190 -14.67 0.41 25.16
N PHE A 191 -13.91 1.43 24.78
CA PHE A 191 -13.90 1.96 23.41
C PHE A 191 -13.55 0.86 22.40
N HIS A 192 -12.45 0.14 22.63
CA HIS A 192 -12.03 -0.94 21.77
C HIS A 192 -13.07 -2.08 21.68
N ALA A 193 -13.66 -2.46 22.81
CA ALA A 193 -14.66 -3.53 22.87
C ALA A 193 -15.99 -3.16 22.18
N ALA A 194 -16.29 -1.86 22.03
CA ALA A 194 -17.49 -1.38 21.33
C ALA A 194 -17.36 -1.45 19.80
N LEU A 195 -16.13 -1.60 19.26
CA LEU A 195 -15.92 -1.84 17.83
C LEU A 195 -16.25 -3.31 17.48
N PRO A 196 -16.77 -3.57 16.25
CA PRO A 196 -17.13 -4.93 15.85
C PRO A 196 -15.93 -5.88 15.88
N ALA A 197 -16.01 -6.95 16.66
CA ALA A 197 -14.89 -7.87 16.87
C ALA A 197 -14.38 -8.57 15.61
N PHE A 198 -15.26 -8.79 14.61
CA PHE A 198 -14.92 -9.43 13.34
C PHE A 198 -14.55 -8.42 12.22
N SER A 199 -14.57 -7.12 12.50
CA SER A 199 -14.07 -6.08 11.57
C SER A 199 -12.61 -5.75 11.87
N ARG A 200 -11.74 -6.75 11.85
CA ARG A 200 -10.29 -6.65 12.09
C ARG A 200 -9.53 -7.32 10.95
N PRO A 201 -8.27 -6.96 10.69
CA PRO A 201 -7.48 -7.56 9.60
C PRO A 201 -7.47 -9.09 9.61
N GLU A 202 -7.36 -9.69 10.80
CA GLU A 202 -7.33 -11.15 11.01
C GLU A 202 -8.65 -11.87 10.68
N HIS A 203 -9.72 -11.12 10.36
CA HIS A 203 -11.05 -11.65 10.04
C HIS A 203 -11.62 -11.13 8.73
N THR A 204 -10.82 -10.42 7.93
CA THR A 204 -11.30 -9.75 6.70
C THR A 204 -10.41 -10.08 5.51
N GLU A 205 -11.03 -10.19 4.32
CA GLU A 205 -10.36 -10.47 3.06
C GLU A 205 -10.96 -9.65 1.90
N GLY A 206 -10.33 -9.69 0.75
CA GLY A 206 -10.82 -9.02 -0.47
C GLY A 206 -11.13 -7.53 -0.22
N ARG A 207 -12.37 -7.13 -0.48
CA ARG A 207 -12.84 -5.74 -0.30
C ARG A 207 -13.39 -5.42 1.09
N GLU A 208 -13.31 -6.35 2.03
CA GLU A 208 -13.81 -6.14 3.38
C GLU A 208 -12.93 -5.16 4.17
N GLY A 209 -13.55 -4.12 4.70
CA GLY A 209 -12.87 -3.10 5.50
C GLY A 209 -12.72 -3.51 6.97
N PHE A 210 -11.86 -2.80 7.70
CA PHE A 210 -11.52 -3.12 9.08
C PHE A 210 -11.18 -1.90 9.94
N PHE A 211 -11.14 -2.13 11.26
CA PHE A 211 -10.46 -1.32 12.27
C PHE A 211 -9.27 -2.12 12.79
N HIS A 212 -8.06 -1.60 12.65
CA HIS A 212 -6.86 -2.24 13.14
C HIS A 212 -6.25 -1.42 14.28
N LEU A 213 -6.27 -1.96 15.51
CA LEU A 213 -5.59 -1.37 16.64
C LEU A 213 -4.07 -1.61 16.47
N THR A 214 -3.32 -0.56 16.20
CA THR A 214 -1.87 -0.62 15.97
C THR A 214 -1.06 -0.38 17.22
N SER A 215 -1.60 0.40 18.17
CA SER A 215 -0.95 0.67 19.45
C SER A 215 -1.95 0.94 20.56
N MET A 216 -1.59 0.54 21.77
CA MET A 216 -2.32 0.86 22.99
C MET A 216 -1.35 1.04 24.12
N GLN A 217 -1.40 2.20 24.78
CA GLN A 217 -0.58 2.51 25.95
C GLN A 217 -1.31 3.43 26.91
N GLY A 218 -0.96 3.39 28.18
CA GLY A 218 -1.53 4.31 29.16
C GLY A 218 -1.40 3.86 30.60
N ASP A 219 -2.01 4.67 31.46
CA ASP A 219 -2.15 4.42 32.90
C ASP A 219 -3.56 4.79 33.38
N VAL A 220 -3.74 5.00 34.69
CA VAL A 220 -5.04 5.38 35.27
C VAL A 220 -5.51 6.77 34.82
N THR A 221 -4.56 7.67 34.50
CA THR A 221 -4.83 9.08 34.20
C THR A 221 -4.97 9.38 32.73
N THR A 222 -4.26 8.64 31.88
CA THR A 222 -4.29 8.86 30.44
C THR A 222 -4.07 7.53 29.70
N ALA A 223 -4.81 7.32 28.63
CA ALA A 223 -4.58 6.19 27.72
C ALA A 223 -4.71 6.65 26.26
N HIS A 224 -3.93 6.02 25.39
CA HIS A 224 -3.92 6.28 23.94
C HIS A 224 -4.10 5.00 23.18
N LEU A 225 -4.96 5.03 22.13
CA LEU A 225 -5.10 3.95 21.17
C LEU A 225 -4.89 4.52 19.78
N GLY A 226 -4.04 3.87 19.00
CA GLY A 226 -3.82 4.16 17.59
C GLY A 226 -4.55 3.14 16.72
N TYR A 227 -5.27 3.62 15.71
CA TYR A 227 -6.00 2.78 14.76
C TYR A 227 -5.67 3.12 13.32
N ILE A 228 -5.69 2.10 12.48
CA ILE A 228 -5.85 2.22 11.04
C ILE A 228 -7.29 1.82 10.70
N VAL A 229 -7.99 2.65 9.93
CA VAL A 229 -9.36 2.40 9.44
C VAL A 229 -9.32 2.27 7.92
N ARG A 230 -9.86 1.19 7.39
CA ARG A 230 -9.84 0.88 5.95
C ARG A 230 -11.21 0.42 5.47
N ASP A 231 -11.58 0.80 4.26
CA ASP A 231 -12.67 0.19 3.49
C ASP A 231 -12.53 0.55 2.00
N HIS A 232 -12.84 -0.36 1.08
CA HIS A 232 -12.85 -0.05 -0.36
C HIS A 232 -14.04 0.84 -0.73
N ASP A 233 -15.17 0.65 -0.09
CA ASP A 233 -16.40 1.42 -0.32
C ASP A 233 -16.37 2.73 0.48
N ALA A 234 -16.49 3.86 -0.21
CA ALA A 234 -16.44 5.18 0.42
C ALA A 234 -17.57 5.42 1.44
N ALA A 235 -18.78 4.87 1.20
CA ALA A 235 -19.89 5.02 2.13
C ALA A 235 -19.67 4.19 3.39
N LYS A 236 -19.16 2.96 3.25
CA LYS A 236 -18.80 2.11 4.40
C LYS A 236 -17.62 2.72 5.18
N PHE A 237 -16.63 3.27 4.48
CA PHE A 237 -15.52 3.99 5.11
C PHE A 237 -16.02 5.17 5.97
N ALA A 238 -16.90 6.00 5.41
CA ALA A 238 -17.55 7.08 6.17
C ALA A 238 -18.34 6.55 7.38
N ALA A 239 -19.09 5.44 7.21
CA ALA A 239 -19.84 4.82 8.29
C ALA A 239 -18.91 4.27 9.40
N ARG A 240 -17.74 3.73 9.07
CA ARG A 240 -16.75 3.30 10.08
C ARG A 240 -16.25 4.47 10.92
N LYS A 241 -15.89 5.58 10.28
CA LYS A 241 -15.48 6.79 11.01
C LYS A 241 -16.57 7.33 11.90
N ALA A 242 -17.81 7.38 11.40
CA ALA A 242 -18.98 7.79 12.18
C ALA A 242 -19.25 6.86 13.38
N GLN A 243 -19.02 5.56 13.24
CA GLN A 243 -19.14 4.60 14.35
C GLN A 243 -18.14 4.90 15.46
N MET A 244 -16.87 5.19 15.16
CA MET A 244 -15.87 5.59 16.15
C MET A 244 -16.28 6.87 16.88
N GLN A 245 -16.76 7.88 16.13
CA GLN A 245 -17.27 9.14 16.69
C GLN A 245 -18.46 8.89 17.64
N HIS A 246 -19.39 8.01 17.25
CA HIS A 246 -20.54 7.66 18.09
C HIS A 246 -20.12 6.96 19.38
N ILE A 247 -19.15 6.03 19.33
CA ILE A 247 -18.60 5.36 20.52
C ILE A 247 -17.98 6.40 21.47
N ALA A 248 -17.15 7.31 20.94
CA ALA A 248 -16.56 8.38 21.74
C ALA A 248 -17.64 9.25 22.43
N ALA A 249 -18.67 9.63 21.69
CA ALA A 249 -19.80 10.39 22.25
C ALA A 249 -20.52 9.62 23.37
N CYS A 250 -20.84 8.35 23.17
CA CYS A 250 -21.49 7.52 24.19
C CYS A 250 -20.65 7.37 25.47
N LEU A 251 -19.32 7.26 25.33
CA LEU A 251 -18.43 7.20 26.48
C LEU A 251 -18.31 8.56 27.19
N ASN A 252 -18.32 9.66 26.45
CA ASN A 252 -18.38 11.01 27.04
C ASN A 252 -19.70 11.27 27.78
N ASP A 253 -20.83 10.76 27.29
CA ASP A 253 -22.09 10.84 27.99
C ASP A 253 -22.08 10.05 29.31
N ARG A 254 -21.37 8.92 29.35
CA ARG A 254 -21.24 8.06 30.52
C ARG A 254 -20.26 8.61 31.57
N TYR A 255 -19.10 9.05 31.14
CA TYR A 255 -17.96 9.38 32.02
C TYR A 255 -17.74 10.87 32.21
N GLY A 256 -18.41 11.71 31.43
CA GLY A 256 -18.28 13.16 31.41
C GLY A 256 -17.62 13.67 30.11
N ALA A 257 -18.04 14.86 29.69
CA ALA A 257 -17.54 15.49 28.47
C ALA A 257 -16.02 15.67 28.53
N GLY A 258 -15.34 15.35 27.44
CA GLY A 258 -13.89 15.44 27.32
C GLY A 258 -13.11 14.25 27.90
N THR A 259 -13.79 13.22 28.41
CA THR A 259 -13.13 11.98 28.84
C THR A 259 -12.49 11.24 27.66
N VAL A 260 -13.17 11.24 26.51
CA VAL A 260 -12.68 10.59 25.27
C VAL A 260 -12.54 11.64 24.18
N GLU A 261 -11.36 11.84 23.69
CA GLU A 261 -11.04 12.62 22.50
C GLU A 261 -10.73 11.68 21.34
N LEU A 262 -11.22 11.99 20.14
CA LEU A 262 -11.01 11.22 18.94
C LEU A 262 -10.57 12.14 17.81
N ASP A 263 -9.35 11.93 17.31
CA ASP A 263 -8.83 12.56 16.10
C ASP A 263 -8.79 11.53 14.97
N ILE A 264 -9.42 11.84 13.82
CA ILE A 264 -9.43 10.99 12.63
C ILE A 264 -8.91 11.81 11.45
N LYS A 265 -7.87 11.31 10.79
CA LYS A 265 -7.27 11.92 9.60
C LYS A 265 -7.30 10.95 8.45
N ASP A 266 -7.93 11.36 7.35
CA ASP A 266 -7.88 10.60 6.11
C ASP A 266 -6.45 10.64 5.54
N SER A 267 -5.97 9.49 5.04
CA SER A 267 -4.62 9.34 4.49
C SER A 267 -4.64 9.30 2.97
N TYR A 268 -5.47 8.43 2.40
CA TYR A 268 -5.66 8.30 0.95
C TYR A 268 -7.04 7.73 0.64
N TYR A 269 -7.40 7.73 -0.65
CA TYR A 269 -8.71 7.28 -1.12
C TYR A 269 -8.58 6.25 -2.23
N ASN A 270 -9.65 5.49 -2.47
CA ASN A 270 -9.73 4.50 -3.53
C ASN A 270 -9.63 5.17 -4.90
N MET A 271 -8.64 4.77 -5.71
CA MET A 271 -8.40 5.34 -7.04
C MET A 271 -9.48 5.01 -8.07
N LEU A 272 -10.35 4.04 -7.82
CA LEU A 272 -11.40 3.62 -8.76
C LEU A 272 -12.21 4.80 -9.30
N GLU A 273 -12.56 5.75 -8.44
CA GLU A 273 -13.31 6.96 -8.84
C GLU A 273 -12.58 7.76 -9.92
N LYS A 274 -11.25 7.81 -9.85
CA LYS A 274 -10.40 8.55 -10.79
C LYS A 274 -10.06 7.73 -12.04
N ILE A 275 -9.98 6.40 -11.91
CA ILE A 275 -9.72 5.50 -13.05
C ILE A 275 -10.96 5.26 -13.89
N GLN A 276 -12.16 5.23 -13.29
CA GLN A 276 -13.39 4.89 -13.99
C GLN A 276 -13.68 5.76 -15.25
N PRO A 277 -13.46 7.08 -15.26
CA PRO A 277 -13.59 7.88 -16.49
C PRO A 277 -12.56 7.52 -17.57
N HIS A 278 -11.48 6.86 -17.20
CA HIS A 278 -10.34 6.46 -18.03
C HIS A 278 -10.18 4.94 -18.11
N PHE A 279 -11.28 4.20 -18.02
CA PHE A 279 -11.26 2.72 -17.90
C PHE A 279 -10.60 2.02 -19.10
N HIS A 280 -10.40 2.75 -20.22
CA HIS A 280 -9.60 2.27 -21.35
C HIS A 280 -8.16 1.89 -20.96
N LEU A 281 -7.61 2.45 -19.86
CA LEU A 281 -6.31 2.07 -19.31
C LEU A 281 -6.34 0.61 -18.84
N VAL A 282 -7.34 0.24 -18.06
CA VAL A 282 -7.54 -1.13 -17.59
C VAL A 282 -7.73 -2.08 -18.79
N GLU A 283 -8.55 -1.69 -19.76
CA GLU A 283 -8.77 -2.50 -20.98
C GLU A 283 -7.49 -2.65 -21.81
N ASN A 284 -6.64 -1.64 -21.88
CA ASN A 284 -5.37 -1.71 -22.59
C ASN A 284 -4.37 -2.63 -21.86
N ALA A 285 -4.29 -2.54 -20.53
CA ALA A 285 -3.47 -3.45 -19.72
C ALA A 285 -3.93 -4.91 -19.89
N ARG A 286 -5.24 -5.19 -19.81
CA ARG A 286 -5.80 -6.52 -20.09
C ARG A 286 -5.39 -7.08 -21.47
N LYS A 287 -5.42 -6.22 -22.50
CA LYS A 287 -4.99 -6.61 -23.86
C LYS A 287 -3.49 -6.87 -23.91
N ALA A 288 -2.67 -6.05 -23.27
CA ALA A 288 -1.22 -6.21 -23.22
C ALA A 288 -0.82 -7.50 -22.51
N ILE A 289 -1.43 -7.78 -21.35
CA ILE A 289 -1.22 -9.01 -20.57
C ILE A 289 -1.57 -10.25 -21.42
N ARG A 290 -2.72 -10.27 -22.09
CA ARG A 290 -3.10 -11.38 -22.99
C ARG A 290 -2.15 -11.50 -24.18
N ALA A 291 -1.69 -10.39 -24.75
CA ALA A 291 -0.73 -10.40 -25.84
C ALA A 291 0.65 -10.97 -25.41
N ALA A 292 0.98 -10.86 -24.11
CA ALA A 292 2.16 -11.51 -23.53
C ALA A 292 1.94 -13.01 -23.23
N GLY A 293 0.75 -13.55 -23.49
CA GLY A 293 0.43 -14.98 -23.28
C GLY A 293 -0.04 -15.30 -21.87
N LEU A 294 -0.46 -14.29 -21.12
CA LEU A 294 -0.94 -14.39 -19.73
C LEU A 294 -2.44 -14.10 -19.65
N GLU A 295 -3.08 -14.54 -18.58
CA GLU A 295 -4.43 -14.10 -18.24
C GLU A 295 -4.37 -12.96 -17.20
N PRO A 296 -5.13 -11.86 -17.40
CA PRO A 296 -5.16 -10.77 -16.44
C PRO A 296 -5.71 -11.23 -15.08
N ILE A 297 -5.00 -10.86 -14.02
CA ILE A 297 -5.41 -11.02 -12.63
C ILE A 297 -5.84 -9.63 -12.12
N GLU A 298 -7.05 -9.53 -11.59
CA GLU A 298 -7.59 -8.27 -11.10
C GLU A 298 -7.78 -8.35 -9.59
N THR A 299 -6.86 -7.76 -8.86
CA THR A 299 -6.83 -7.79 -7.39
C THR A 299 -7.03 -6.38 -6.83
N PRO A 300 -7.99 -6.17 -5.90
CA PRO A 300 -8.09 -4.91 -5.19
C PRO A 300 -6.96 -4.81 -4.16
N VAL A 301 -6.18 -3.75 -4.20
CA VAL A 301 -5.09 -3.52 -3.25
C VAL A 301 -5.64 -3.27 -1.84
N ARG A 302 -5.17 -4.03 -0.86
CA ARG A 302 -5.56 -3.85 0.56
C ARG A 302 -4.66 -2.85 1.29
N GLY A 303 -4.10 -1.90 0.58
CA GLY A 303 -3.22 -0.83 1.03
C GLY A 303 -3.44 0.46 0.27
N GLY A 304 -2.43 1.31 0.25
CA GLY A 304 -2.26 2.43 -0.67
C GLY A 304 -1.28 2.06 -1.76
N THR A 305 -1.16 2.86 -2.80
CA THR A 305 -0.14 2.81 -3.84
C THR A 305 0.17 4.22 -4.32
N ASP A 306 1.34 4.43 -4.90
CA ASP A 306 1.66 5.68 -5.58
C ASP A 306 0.62 6.02 -6.65
N GLY A 307 0.13 5.01 -7.39
CA GLY A 307 -0.90 5.17 -8.41
C GLY A 307 -2.20 5.77 -7.88
N ALA A 308 -2.58 5.44 -6.64
CA ALA A 308 -3.75 6.03 -6.01
C ALA A 308 -3.55 7.53 -5.75
N THR A 309 -2.42 7.92 -5.16
CA THR A 309 -2.08 9.31 -4.88
C THR A 309 -1.97 10.12 -6.17
N LEU A 310 -1.25 9.63 -7.16
CA LEU A 310 -1.10 10.25 -8.48
C LEU A 310 -2.46 10.46 -9.18
N SER A 311 -3.37 9.48 -9.07
CA SER A 311 -4.72 9.58 -9.63
C SER A 311 -5.50 10.74 -9.03
N TYR A 312 -5.36 10.99 -7.72
CA TYR A 312 -5.97 12.16 -7.06
C TYR A 312 -5.23 13.47 -7.34
N MET A 313 -3.96 13.43 -7.72
CA MET A 313 -3.20 14.60 -8.20
C MET A 313 -3.53 14.96 -9.66
N GLY A 314 -4.37 14.18 -10.35
CA GLY A 314 -4.83 14.45 -11.71
C GLY A 314 -4.14 13.63 -12.80
N LEU A 315 -3.33 12.64 -12.44
CA LEU A 315 -2.71 11.68 -13.34
C LEU A 315 -3.36 10.30 -13.15
N PRO A 316 -4.38 9.92 -13.94
CA PRO A 316 -4.99 8.59 -13.83
C PRO A 316 -3.93 7.50 -14.01
N CYS A 317 -3.72 6.70 -12.94
CA CYS A 317 -2.58 5.79 -12.83
C CYS A 317 -3.01 4.48 -12.12
N PRO A 318 -3.52 3.46 -12.85
CA PRO A 318 -3.68 2.12 -12.29
C PRO A 318 -2.31 1.48 -12.03
N ASN A 319 -2.33 0.48 -11.16
CA ASN A 319 -1.15 -0.28 -10.75
C ASN A 319 -1.06 -1.59 -11.53
#